data_c66cf8dee02d59a8a2de0638177e7b66
#
_entry.id   c66cf8dee02d59a8a2de0638177e7b66
#
_cell.length_a   1.000
_cell.length_b   1.000
_cell.length_c   1.000
_cell.angle_alpha   90.00
_cell.angle_beta   90.00
_cell.angle_gamma   90.00
#
_symmetry.space_group_name_H-M   'P 1'
#
loop_
_entity.id
_entity.type
_entity.pdbx_description
1 polymer ?
#
loop_
_entity_poly.entity_id
_entity_poly.type
_entity_poly.pdbx_seq_one_letter_code
_entity_poly.pdbx_strand_id
1 'polypeptide(L)'
;MAFRFAVITDLHFGERTKFRGKLRKVADAAPALAQAFVRRMNEQIAPDLVLALGDFIEDESPAADRARYMRCADVLRELRCPLRFVAGNHDTINLSDDDLRLAWQQQGPLFYSFDARGHHVCVLRTVERTGRDVRLPSDQLAWLRADLASTSLPSVVAMHHSVADQDLRGNPWFELAPHLALVSERQEVRRVVADSGRVVLVVNGHVHWNHVDMHDGIPYVTVQSLTENVEDDEPGRAARAWGIFTLDERGIQVDIEGEHPMRFQHHRQETLP
;
A
#
# COMPACT_ATOMS: atom_id res chain seq x y z
N MET A 1 17.58 17.24 -2.82
CA MET A 1 17.41 16.60 -1.48
C MET A 1 16.66 15.30 -1.68
N ALA A 2 17.00 14.24 -0.93
CA ALA A 2 16.29 12.98 -1.05
C ALA A 2 14.93 13.04 -0.30
N PHE A 3 13.90 12.46 -0.88
CA PHE A 3 12.63 12.16 -0.22
C PHE A 3 12.65 10.69 0.21
N ARG A 4 12.61 10.45 1.52
CA ARG A 4 12.69 9.12 2.09
C ARG A 4 11.42 8.80 2.85
N PHE A 5 10.64 7.85 2.37
CA PHE A 5 9.41 7.45 3.04
C PHE A 5 9.36 5.94 3.28
N ALA A 6 8.59 5.55 4.29
CA ALA A 6 8.34 4.15 4.58
C ALA A 6 6.94 3.75 4.14
N VAL A 7 6.79 2.46 3.81
CA VAL A 7 5.52 1.83 3.44
C VAL A 7 5.28 0.64 4.34
N ILE A 8 4.07 0.57 4.90
CA ILE A 8 3.54 -0.61 5.61
C ILE A 8 2.14 -0.91 5.09
N THR A 9 1.79 -2.18 4.97
CA THR A 9 0.53 -2.61 4.36
C THR A 9 0.05 -3.93 4.92
N ASP A 10 -1.24 -4.21 4.76
CA ASP A 10 -1.85 -5.51 5.04
C ASP A 10 -1.48 -6.01 6.46
N LEU A 11 -1.81 -5.18 7.46
CA LEU A 11 -1.50 -5.46 8.86
C LEU A 11 -2.44 -6.50 9.45
N HIS A 12 -3.72 -6.51 9.02
CA HIS A 12 -4.74 -7.46 9.41
C HIS A 12 -4.85 -7.68 10.93
N PHE A 13 -5.02 -6.63 11.71
CA PHE A 13 -5.27 -6.76 13.14
C PHE A 13 -6.50 -7.65 13.38
N GLY A 14 -6.30 -8.85 13.91
CA GLY A 14 -7.36 -9.85 14.07
C GLY A 14 -6.86 -11.17 14.61
N GLU A 15 -7.62 -12.21 14.37
CA GLU A 15 -7.24 -13.58 14.67
C GLU A 15 -6.49 -14.23 13.50
N ARG A 16 -5.78 -15.32 13.76
CA ARG A 16 -5.11 -16.12 12.73
C ARG A 16 -6.09 -16.55 11.67
N THR A 17 -5.78 -16.27 10.41
CA THR A 17 -6.70 -16.56 9.31
C THR A 17 -6.24 -17.72 8.46
N LYS A 18 -7.15 -18.69 8.28
CA LYS A 18 -6.96 -19.82 7.36
C LYS A 18 -7.67 -19.55 6.05
N PHE A 19 -7.00 -19.86 4.96
CA PHE A 19 -7.58 -19.86 3.63
C PHE A 19 -7.30 -21.20 2.95
N ARG A 20 -8.35 -21.84 2.42
CA ARG A 20 -8.29 -23.18 1.83
C ARG A 20 -7.67 -24.22 2.79
N GLY A 21 -8.02 -24.13 4.08
CA GLY A 21 -7.61 -25.06 5.12
C GLY A 21 -6.20 -24.87 5.67
N LYS A 22 -5.41 -23.94 5.16
CA LYS A 22 -4.04 -23.64 5.62
C LYS A 22 -3.98 -22.27 6.28
N LEU A 23 -3.13 -22.14 7.30
CA LEU A 23 -2.85 -20.84 7.92
C LEU A 23 -2.14 -19.92 6.90
N ARG A 24 -2.73 -18.77 6.62
CA ARG A 24 -2.20 -17.79 5.65
C ARG A 24 -1.84 -16.46 6.26
N LYS A 25 -2.52 -16.04 7.32
CA LYS A 25 -2.18 -14.80 8.04
C LYS A 25 -1.94 -15.07 9.52
N VAL A 26 -0.81 -14.61 10.05
CA VAL A 26 -0.44 -14.64 11.47
C VAL A 26 -0.92 -13.33 12.10
N ALA A 27 -2.21 -13.06 11.94
CA ALA A 27 -2.84 -11.77 12.24
C ALA A 27 -2.82 -11.42 13.74
N ASP A 28 -2.77 -12.42 14.62
CA ASP A 28 -2.61 -12.22 16.07
C ASP A 28 -1.26 -11.58 16.45
N ALA A 29 -0.24 -11.67 15.58
CA ALA A 29 1.04 -11.00 15.77
C ALA A 29 1.03 -9.52 15.32
N ALA A 30 0.02 -9.07 14.58
CA ALA A 30 -0.03 -7.74 13.98
C ALA A 30 0.22 -6.58 14.96
N PRO A 31 -0.39 -6.55 16.17
CA PRO A 31 -0.15 -5.45 17.10
C PRO A 31 1.31 -5.32 17.53
N ALA A 32 1.98 -6.44 17.81
CA ALA A 32 3.39 -6.43 18.23
C ALA A 32 4.31 -6.06 17.06
N LEU A 33 4.01 -6.53 15.85
CA LEU A 33 4.76 -6.21 14.64
C LEU A 33 4.62 -4.73 14.25
N ALA A 34 3.41 -4.17 14.32
CA ALA A 34 3.18 -2.75 14.07
C ALA A 34 3.91 -1.87 15.08
N GLN A 35 3.91 -2.22 16.38
CA GLN A 35 4.71 -1.53 17.40
C GLN A 35 6.21 -1.62 17.13
N ALA A 36 6.70 -2.79 16.68
CA ALA A 36 8.10 -2.96 16.30
C ALA A 36 8.47 -2.09 15.10
N PHE A 37 7.60 -2.02 14.09
CA PHE A 37 7.75 -1.10 12.95
C PHE A 37 7.83 0.36 13.42
N VAL A 38 6.89 0.82 14.25
CA VAL A 38 6.86 2.19 14.76
C VAL A 38 8.15 2.53 15.52
N ARG A 39 8.62 1.64 16.40
CA ARG A 39 9.92 1.82 17.08
C ARG A 39 11.07 1.92 16.09
N ARG A 40 11.12 1.03 15.08
CA ARG A 40 12.16 1.03 14.06
C ARG A 40 12.20 2.35 13.28
N MET A 41 11.01 2.85 12.88
CA MET A 41 10.89 4.14 12.19
C MET A 41 11.36 5.30 13.09
N ASN A 42 10.90 5.35 14.34
CA ASN A 42 11.19 6.45 15.25
C ASN A 42 12.65 6.52 15.70
N GLU A 43 13.30 5.38 15.87
CA GLU A 43 14.62 5.30 16.53
C GLU A 43 15.77 5.13 15.53
N GLN A 44 15.54 4.55 14.37
CA GLN A 44 16.62 4.16 13.48
C GLN A 44 16.50 4.71 12.06
N ILE A 45 15.29 4.71 11.50
CA ILE A 45 15.08 5.08 10.08
C ILE A 45 14.83 6.59 9.95
N ALA A 46 13.96 7.16 10.78
CA ALA A 46 13.51 8.54 10.75
C ALA A 46 13.08 9.00 9.34
N PRO A 47 12.05 8.34 8.72
CA PRO A 47 11.59 8.71 7.39
C PRO A 47 10.89 10.07 7.40
N ASP A 48 10.82 10.72 6.24
CA ASP A 48 10.07 11.97 6.06
C ASP A 48 8.55 11.76 6.12
N LEU A 49 8.09 10.52 5.86
CA LEU A 49 6.68 10.15 5.75
C LEU A 49 6.52 8.64 5.92
N VAL A 50 5.39 8.20 6.47
CA VAL A 50 4.91 6.80 6.37
C VAL A 50 3.62 6.79 5.55
N LEU A 51 3.55 5.90 4.55
CA LEU A 51 2.33 5.52 3.83
C LEU A 51 1.86 4.17 4.37
N ALA A 52 0.66 4.11 4.91
CA ALA A 52 0.02 2.90 5.37
C ALA A 52 -1.07 2.52 4.35
N LEU A 53 -0.83 1.41 3.59
CA LEU A 53 -1.53 1.15 2.33
C LEU A 53 -2.76 0.24 2.44
N GLY A 54 -3.43 0.22 3.59
CA GLY A 54 -4.72 -0.47 3.75
C GLY A 54 -4.62 -1.87 4.32
N ASP A 55 -5.78 -2.49 4.46
CA ASP A 55 -6.01 -3.78 5.13
C ASP A 55 -5.41 -3.79 6.54
N PHE A 56 -5.86 -2.81 7.36
CA PHE A 56 -5.42 -2.68 8.75
C PHE A 56 -6.01 -3.73 9.67
N ILE A 57 -7.16 -4.28 9.29
CA ILE A 57 -7.90 -5.26 10.08
C ILE A 57 -8.22 -6.52 9.27
N GLU A 58 -8.44 -7.61 10.00
CA GLU A 58 -9.19 -8.78 9.52
C GLU A 58 -10.66 -8.51 9.89
N ASP A 59 -11.52 -8.48 8.90
CA ASP A 59 -12.93 -8.15 9.08
C ASP A 59 -13.69 -9.28 9.78
N GLU A 60 -14.62 -8.93 10.68
CA GLU A 60 -15.43 -9.87 11.46
C GLU A 60 -16.85 -9.34 11.69
N SER A 61 -16.97 -8.16 12.28
CA SER A 61 -18.24 -7.50 12.55
C SER A 61 -18.05 -6.00 12.72
N PRO A 62 -19.09 -5.18 12.50
CA PRO A 62 -18.96 -3.72 12.60
C PRO A 62 -18.37 -3.22 13.93
N ALA A 63 -18.68 -3.88 15.04
CA ALA A 63 -18.19 -3.50 16.36
C ALA A 63 -16.75 -3.91 16.59
N ALA A 64 -16.38 -5.16 16.22
CA ALA A 64 -15.03 -5.67 16.34
C ALA A 64 -14.08 -4.91 15.42
N ASP A 65 -14.49 -4.67 14.17
CA ASP A 65 -13.70 -3.99 13.16
C ASP A 65 -13.43 -2.54 13.55
N ARG A 66 -14.44 -1.82 14.06
CA ARG A 66 -14.23 -0.46 14.55
C ARG A 66 -13.22 -0.42 15.70
N ALA A 67 -13.30 -1.35 16.65
CA ALA A 67 -12.37 -1.41 17.76
C ALA A 67 -10.95 -1.78 17.31
N ARG A 68 -10.81 -2.75 16.40
CA ARG A 68 -9.52 -3.16 15.82
C ARG A 68 -8.88 -2.04 15.01
N TYR A 69 -9.69 -1.38 14.16
CA TYR A 69 -9.23 -0.29 13.30
C TYR A 69 -8.68 0.89 14.11
N MET A 70 -9.44 1.32 15.12
CA MET A 70 -9.00 2.37 16.04
C MET A 70 -7.70 1.98 16.75
N ARG A 71 -7.60 0.75 17.25
CA ARG A 71 -6.37 0.25 17.90
C ARG A 71 -5.19 0.25 16.94
N CYS A 72 -5.37 -0.17 15.70
CA CYS A 72 -4.33 -0.14 14.68
C CYS A 72 -3.88 1.30 14.38
N ALA A 73 -4.84 2.20 14.17
CA ALA A 73 -4.56 3.61 13.92
C ALA A 73 -3.84 4.26 15.12
N ASP A 74 -4.20 3.93 16.36
CA ASP A 74 -3.54 4.44 17.57
C ASP A 74 -2.07 4.02 17.62
N VAL A 75 -1.77 2.75 17.33
CA VAL A 75 -0.38 2.26 17.25
C VAL A 75 0.41 3.03 16.20
N LEU A 76 -0.15 3.18 15.00
CA LEU A 76 0.56 3.89 13.91
C LEU A 76 0.73 5.39 14.19
N ARG A 77 -0.16 6.03 14.96
CA ARG A 77 -0.01 7.43 15.34
C ARG A 77 1.13 7.71 16.34
N GLU A 78 1.74 6.68 16.93
CA GLU A 78 2.96 6.83 17.72
C GLU A 78 4.19 7.16 16.85
N LEU A 79 4.07 7.13 15.51
CA LEU A 79 5.10 7.60 14.59
C LEU A 79 5.39 9.10 14.80
N ARG A 80 6.68 9.45 14.82
CA ARG A 80 7.13 10.83 14.96
C ARG A 80 7.14 11.61 13.65
N CYS A 81 7.01 10.95 12.53
CA CYS A 81 6.89 11.55 11.21
C CYS A 81 5.42 11.61 10.76
N PRO A 82 5.08 12.40 9.72
CA PRO A 82 3.77 12.38 9.12
C PRO A 82 3.34 10.98 8.69
N LEU A 83 2.07 10.64 8.92
CA LEU A 83 1.43 9.39 8.52
C LEU A 83 0.30 9.70 7.55
N ARG A 84 0.17 8.90 6.49
CA ARG A 84 -0.93 8.97 5.53
C ARG A 84 -1.50 7.57 5.31
N PHE A 85 -2.82 7.51 5.24
CA PHE A 85 -3.56 6.26 5.13
C PHE A 85 -4.15 6.07 3.74
N VAL A 86 -4.21 4.82 3.32
CA VAL A 86 -4.97 4.35 2.15
C VAL A 86 -5.98 3.33 2.67
N ALA A 87 -7.20 3.30 2.15
CA ALA A 87 -8.18 2.29 2.51
C ALA A 87 -7.95 1.00 1.72
N GLY A 88 -7.93 -0.14 2.41
CA GLY A 88 -7.96 -1.47 1.82
C GLY A 88 -9.38 -2.04 1.72
N ASN A 89 -9.52 -3.24 1.14
CA ASN A 89 -10.83 -3.86 0.98
C ASN A 89 -11.38 -4.41 2.30
N HIS A 90 -10.56 -5.04 3.14
CA HIS A 90 -10.98 -5.50 4.47
C HIS A 90 -11.42 -4.33 5.38
N ASP A 91 -10.84 -3.16 5.20
CA ASP A 91 -11.20 -1.96 5.97
C ASP A 91 -12.62 -1.47 5.69
N THR A 92 -13.19 -1.82 4.52
CA THR A 92 -14.46 -1.26 4.04
C THR A 92 -15.60 -2.26 3.99
N ILE A 93 -15.41 -3.51 4.45
CA ILE A 93 -16.49 -4.51 4.51
C ILE A 93 -17.55 -4.10 5.53
N ASN A 94 -17.15 -3.74 6.73
CA ASN A 94 -18.05 -3.42 7.84
C ASN A 94 -17.92 -1.97 8.33
N LEU A 95 -16.94 -1.19 7.85
CA LEU A 95 -16.73 0.20 8.24
C LEU A 95 -17.17 1.15 7.13
N SER A 96 -17.79 2.25 7.55
CA SER A 96 -18.15 3.35 6.67
C SER A 96 -16.96 4.28 6.40
N ASP A 97 -17.09 5.12 5.38
CA ASP A 97 -16.12 6.19 5.13
C ASP A 97 -15.96 7.14 6.32
N ASP A 98 -17.02 7.35 7.10
CA ASP A 98 -16.97 8.19 8.31
C ASP A 98 -16.19 7.51 9.44
N ASP A 99 -16.29 6.19 9.59
CA ASP A 99 -15.47 5.43 10.53
C ASP A 99 -13.99 5.58 10.18
N LEU A 100 -13.64 5.48 8.88
CA LEU A 100 -12.25 5.64 8.42
C LEU A 100 -11.75 7.07 8.62
N ARG A 101 -12.57 8.10 8.26
CA ARG A 101 -12.20 9.51 8.49
C ARG A 101 -11.96 9.81 9.97
N LEU A 102 -12.80 9.27 10.84
CA LEU A 102 -12.61 9.40 12.30
C LEU A 102 -11.29 8.78 12.75
N ALA A 103 -11.01 7.56 12.29
CA ALA A 103 -9.78 6.86 12.63
C ALA A 103 -8.54 7.56 12.05
N TRP A 104 -8.61 8.14 10.87
CA TRP A 104 -7.49 8.87 10.24
C TRP A 104 -7.34 10.30 10.76
N GLN A 105 -8.34 10.81 11.52
CA GLN A 105 -8.43 12.22 11.92
C GLN A 105 -8.36 13.15 10.68
N GLN A 106 -8.99 12.74 9.60
CA GLN A 106 -8.96 13.40 8.30
C GLN A 106 -10.36 13.84 7.89
N GLN A 107 -10.44 14.98 7.21
CA GLN A 107 -11.66 15.48 6.56
C GLN A 107 -11.59 15.27 5.05
N GLY A 108 -12.73 15.21 4.40
CA GLY A 108 -12.82 15.11 2.93
C GLY A 108 -12.86 13.66 2.40
N PRO A 109 -12.63 13.47 1.10
CA PRO A 109 -12.64 12.16 0.48
C PRO A 109 -11.48 11.29 0.95
N LEU A 110 -11.62 9.96 0.81
CA LEU A 110 -10.56 8.99 1.14
C LEU A 110 -9.54 8.82 0.00
N PHE A 111 -9.66 9.62 -1.06
CA PHE A 111 -8.63 9.84 -2.07
C PHE A 111 -8.23 11.32 -2.02
N TYR A 112 -6.96 11.60 -2.11
CA TYR A 112 -6.42 12.94 -1.88
C TYR A 112 -4.98 13.04 -2.37
N SER A 113 -4.45 14.26 -2.42
CA SER A 113 -3.04 14.51 -2.69
C SER A 113 -2.43 15.49 -1.69
N PHE A 114 -1.13 15.50 -1.63
CA PHE A 114 -0.33 16.41 -0.81
C PHE A 114 1.10 16.48 -1.32
N ASP A 115 1.81 17.54 -0.96
CA ASP A 115 3.22 17.71 -1.28
C ASP A 115 4.10 17.36 -0.07
N ALA A 116 5.21 16.66 -0.33
CA ALA A 116 6.21 16.31 0.66
C ALA A 116 7.62 16.32 0.05
N ARG A 117 8.54 17.07 0.64
CA ARG A 117 9.97 17.07 0.23
C ARG A 117 10.20 17.29 -1.26
N GLY A 118 9.39 18.15 -1.90
CA GLY A 118 9.51 18.44 -3.34
C GLY A 118 8.96 17.35 -4.26
N HIS A 119 8.14 16.48 -3.72
CA HIS A 119 7.38 15.47 -4.47
C HIS A 119 5.89 15.66 -4.21
N HIS A 120 5.09 15.35 -5.19
CA HIS A 120 3.63 15.28 -5.09
C HIS A 120 3.22 13.84 -4.83
N VAL A 121 2.29 13.60 -3.90
CA VAL A 121 1.82 12.27 -3.56
C VAL A 121 0.31 12.21 -3.75
N CYS A 122 -0.14 11.36 -4.68
CA CYS A 122 -1.56 11.08 -4.91
C CYS A 122 -1.94 9.77 -4.22
N VAL A 123 -2.94 9.81 -3.37
CA VAL A 123 -3.54 8.64 -2.73
C VAL A 123 -4.85 8.31 -3.42
N LEU A 124 -4.98 7.09 -3.94
CA LEU A 124 -6.20 6.60 -4.58
C LEU A 124 -6.91 5.58 -3.70
N ARG A 125 -8.23 5.59 -3.76
CA ARG A 125 -9.08 4.60 -3.13
C ARG A 125 -9.62 3.64 -4.19
N THR A 126 -9.04 2.47 -4.29
CA THR A 126 -9.57 1.35 -5.06
C THR A 126 -10.73 0.68 -4.31
N VAL A 127 -11.71 0.16 -5.02
CA VAL A 127 -12.91 -0.43 -4.45
C VAL A 127 -13.06 -1.86 -4.95
N GLU A 128 -13.10 -2.82 -4.03
CA GLU A 128 -13.47 -4.20 -4.34
C GLU A 128 -15.00 -4.32 -4.33
N ARG A 129 -15.56 -4.87 -5.41
CA ARG A 129 -16.94 -5.35 -5.43
C ARG A 129 -16.91 -6.83 -5.09
N THR A 130 -17.14 -7.15 -3.83
CA THR A 130 -16.96 -8.48 -3.22
C THR A 130 -17.24 -9.64 -4.18
N GLY A 131 -16.18 -10.42 -4.45
CA GLY A 131 -16.24 -11.61 -5.30
C GLY A 131 -16.44 -11.35 -6.80
N ARG A 132 -16.37 -10.10 -7.27
CA ARG A 132 -16.57 -9.74 -8.69
C ARG A 132 -15.33 -9.16 -9.33
N ASP A 133 -14.86 -8.04 -8.85
CA ASP A 133 -13.70 -7.33 -9.40
C ASP A 133 -13.23 -6.22 -8.45
N VAL A 134 -12.08 -5.68 -8.76
CA VAL A 134 -11.53 -4.47 -8.13
C VAL A 134 -11.56 -3.34 -9.15
N ARG A 135 -11.97 -2.16 -8.73
CA ARG A 135 -12.12 -1.00 -9.60
C ARG A 135 -11.50 0.27 -9.03
N LEU A 136 -11.07 1.15 -9.92
CA LEU A 136 -10.87 2.56 -9.62
C LEU A 136 -12.09 3.32 -10.17
N PRO A 137 -12.90 4.01 -9.32
CA PRO A 137 -14.03 4.81 -9.78
C PRO A 137 -13.62 5.86 -10.82
N SER A 138 -14.47 6.07 -11.82
CA SER A 138 -14.17 6.95 -12.96
C SER A 138 -13.98 8.42 -12.59
N ASP A 139 -14.66 8.88 -11.53
CA ASP A 139 -14.48 10.21 -10.97
C ASP A 139 -13.09 10.39 -10.33
N GLN A 140 -12.57 9.35 -9.66
CA GLN A 140 -11.20 9.38 -9.16
C GLN A 140 -10.16 9.37 -10.28
N LEU A 141 -10.41 8.64 -11.37
CA LEU A 141 -9.51 8.66 -12.51
C LEU A 141 -9.47 10.03 -13.19
N ALA A 142 -10.62 10.67 -13.30
CA ALA A 142 -10.71 12.06 -13.80
C ALA A 142 -10.00 13.04 -12.85
N TRP A 143 -10.20 12.87 -11.55
CA TRP A 143 -9.50 13.66 -10.53
C TRP A 143 -7.99 13.46 -10.61
N LEU A 144 -7.49 12.22 -10.68
CA LEU A 144 -6.05 11.94 -10.79
C LEU A 144 -5.42 12.64 -11.99
N ARG A 145 -6.10 12.62 -13.15
CA ARG A 145 -5.65 13.33 -14.36
C ARG A 145 -5.53 14.83 -14.12
N ALA A 146 -6.53 15.43 -13.51
CA ALA A 146 -6.55 16.86 -13.22
C ALA A 146 -5.50 17.25 -12.17
N ASP A 147 -5.35 16.43 -11.14
CA ASP A 147 -4.42 16.64 -10.04
C ASP A 147 -2.96 16.58 -10.51
N LEU A 148 -2.59 15.55 -11.29
CA LEU A 148 -1.27 15.44 -11.90
C LEU A 148 -0.97 16.56 -12.92
N ALA A 149 -1.99 17.08 -13.59
CA ALA A 149 -1.82 18.23 -14.50
C ALA A 149 -1.61 19.56 -13.75
N SER A 150 -2.03 19.64 -12.48
CA SER A 150 -1.91 20.84 -11.67
C SER A 150 -0.54 21.02 -11.00
N THR A 151 0.30 19.99 -11.00
CA THR A 151 1.62 20.01 -10.36
C THR A 151 2.76 19.96 -11.37
N SER A 152 3.89 20.56 -11.02
CA SER A 152 5.18 20.38 -11.74
C SER A 152 6.13 19.43 -11.01
N LEU A 153 5.76 18.93 -9.84
CA LEU A 153 6.61 18.08 -9.00
C LEU A 153 6.64 16.66 -9.53
N PRO A 154 7.76 15.92 -9.35
CA PRO A 154 7.77 14.48 -9.52
C PRO A 154 6.77 13.86 -8.55
N SER A 155 5.97 12.90 -9.05
CA SER A 155 4.79 12.41 -8.33
C SER A 155 4.89 10.94 -7.97
N VAL A 156 4.36 10.57 -6.81
CA VAL A 156 4.17 9.19 -6.36
C VAL A 156 2.66 8.92 -6.30
N VAL A 157 2.23 7.77 -6.85
CA VAL A 157 0.83 7.33 -6.75
C VAL A 157 0.77 6.13 -5.82
N ALA A 158 -0.03 6.24 -4.75
CA ALA A 158 -0.22 5.20 -3.75
C ALA A 158 -1.66 4.71 -3.73
N MET A 159 -1.86 3.40 -3.67
CA MET A 159 -3.17 2.76 -3.60
C MET A 159 -3.06 1.40 -2.91
N HIS A 160 -4.19 0.76 -2.60
CA HIS A 160 -4.16 -0.57 -2.01
C HIS A 160 -3.97 -1.67 -3.06
N HIS A 161 -4.86 -1.78 -4.04
CA HIS A 161 -4.80 -2.81 -5.08
C HIS A 161 -3.87 -2.43 -6.23
N SER A 162 -3.23 -3.44 -6.83
CA SER A 162 -2.25 -3.24 -7.89
C SER A 162 -2.87 -2.84 -9.24
N VAL A 163 -2.18 -1.95 -9.93
CA VAL A 163 -2.44 -1.60 -11.35
C VAL A 163 -1.33 -2.12 -12.29
N ALA A 164 -0.39 -2.92 -11.77
CA ALA A 164 0.59 -3.65 -12.57
C ALA A 164 0.00 -4.89 -13.26
N ASP A 165 0.76 -5.55 -14.11
CA ASP A 165 0.40 -6.84 -14.71
C ASP A 165 1.18 -7.98 -14.04
N GLN A 166 1.01 -8.11 -12.73
CA GLN A 166 1.72 -9.08 -11.91
C GLN A 166 1.29 -10.52 -12.23
N ASP A 167 2.26 -11.43 -12.41
CA ASP A 167 2.00 -12.88 -12.48
C ASP A 167 1.61 -13.41 -11.10
N LEU A 168 0.43 -13.98 -11.01
CA LEU A 168 -0.15 -14.50 -9.77
C LEU A 168 -0.12 -16.04 -9.68
N ARG A 169 0.56 -16.72 -10.59
CA ARG A 169 0.72 -18.18 -10.51
C ARG A 169 1.47 -18.56 -9.24
N GLY A 170 0.90 -19.50 -8.47
CA GLY A 170 1.41 -19.90 -7.15
C GLY A 170 1.03 -18.98 -6.00
N ASN A 171 0.39 -17.82 -6.27
CA ASN A 171 -0.12 -16.98 -5.19
C ASN A 171 -1.30 -17.67 -4.49
N PRO A 172 -1.23 -17.95 -3.17
CA PRO A 172 -2.25 -18.73 -2.48
C PRO A 172 -3.62 -18.06 -2.46
N TRP A 173 -3.67 -16.74 -2.57
CA TRP A 173 -4.90 -15.95 -2.52
C TRP A 173 -5.54 -15.79 -3.90
N PHE A 174 -4.72 -15.48 -4.92
CA PHE A 174 -5.21 -14.89 -6.16
C PHE A 174 -4.93 -15.72 -7.42
N GLU A 175 -4.18 -16.84 -7.35
CA GLU A 175 -3.92 -17.69 -8.52
C GLU A 175 -5.22 -18.09 -9.26
N LEU A 176 -6.28 -18.42 -8.52
CA LEU A 176 -7.57 -18.82 -9.09
C LEU A 176 -8.58 -17.65 -9.23
N ALA A 177 -8.21 -16.45 -8.78
CA ALA A 177 -9.07 -15.27 -8.81
C ALA A 177 -8.27 -13.98 -9.08
N PRO A 178 -7.48 -13.90 -10.16
CA PRO A 178 -6.61 -12.75 -10.41
C PRO A 178 -7.37 -11.43 -10.59
N HIS A 179 -8.66 -11.50 -10.93
CA HIS A 179 -9.55 -10.36 -11.07
C HIS A 179 -9.88 -9.68 -9.71
N LEU A 180 -9.58 -10.33 -8.59
CA LEU A 180 -9.70 -9.75 -7.26
C LEU A 180 -8.38 -9.13 -6.77
N ALA A 181 -7.26 -9.44 -7.41
CA ALA A 181 -5.95 -8.88 -7.06
C ALA A 181 -5.65 -7.56 -7.77
N LEU A 182 -6.12 -7.41 -9.01
CA LEU A 182 -5.69 -6.35 -9.90
C LEU A 182 -6.88 -5.47 -10.30
N VAL A 183 -6.65 -4.16 -10.32
CA VAL A 183 -7.67 -3.19 -10.76
C VAL A 183 -8.09 -3.48 -12.21
N SER A 184 -9.39 -3.56 -12.46
CA SER A 184 -9.95 -3.86 -13.78
C SER A 184 -9.54 -2.83 -14.84
N GLU A 185 -9.54 -1.55 -14.47
CA GLU A 185 -9.17 -0.41 -15.32
C GLU A 185 -7.66 -0.13 -15.31
N ARG A 186 -6.81 -1.06 -14.85
CA ARG A 186 -5.37 -0.83 -14.65
C ARG A 186 -4.63 -0.28 -15.87
N GLN A 187 -5.01 -0.69 -17.08
CA GLN A 187 -4.41 -0.15 -18.31
C GLN A 187 -4.74 1.32 -18.51
N GLU A 188 -5.95 1.74 -18.16
CA GLU A 188 -6.38 3.14 -18.27
C GLU A 188 -5.69 3.98 -17.19
N VAL A 189 -5.56 3.46 -15.97
CA VAL A 189 -4.81 4.12 -14.89
C VAL A 189 -3.36 4.31 -15.30
N ARG A 190 -2.69 3.26 -15.82
CA ARG A 190 -1.31 3.34 -16.31
C ARG A 190 -1.16 4.39 -17.42
N ARG A 191 -2.13 4.48 -18.32
CA ARG A 191 -2.12 5.48 -19.37
C ARG A 191 -2.18 6.91 -18.80
N VAL A 192 -3.07 7.16 -17.82
CA VAL A 192 -3.14 8.46 -17.13
C VAL A 192 -1.82 8.78 -16.43
N VAL A 193 -1.23 7.79 -15.76
CA VAL A 193 0.07 7.90 -15.08
C VAL A 193 1.18 8.26 -16.06
N ALA A 194 1.31 7.53 -17.17
CA ALA A 194 2.33 7.76 -18.20
C ALA A 194 2.16 9.11 -18.91
N ASP A 195 0.92 9.42 -19.35
CA ASP A 195 0.60 10.64 -20.08
C ASP A 195 0.87 11.92 -19.26
N SER A 196 0.83 11.81 -17.93
CA SER A 196 1.13 12.93 -17.04
C SER A 196 2.57 13.45 -17.17
N GLY A 197 3.51 12.55 -17.48
CA GLY A 197 4.95 12.81 -17.47
C GLY A 197 5.50 13.24 -16.09
N ARG A 198 4.73 13.04 -15.03
CA ARG A 198 5.07 13.46 -13.65
C ARG A 198 5.33 12.28 -12.73
N VAL A 199 4.62 11.19 -12.91
CA VAL A 199 4.71 10.04 -12.00
C VAL A 199 6.04 9.34 -12.18
N VAL A 200 6.73 9.15 -11.08
CA VAL A 200 8.03 8.47 -11.01
C VAL A 200 7.94 7.12 -10.32
N LEU A 201 6.86 6.87 -9.57
CA LEU A 201 6.66 5.64 -8.81
C LEU A 201 5.17 5.41 -8.56
N VAL A 202 4.74 4.15 -8.68
CA VAL A 202 3.44 3.67 -8.19
C VAL A 202 3.69 2.61 -7.13
N VAL A 203 2.96 2.67 -6.00
CA VAL A 203 3.14 1.74 -4.88
C VAL A 203 1.81 1.22 -4.37
N ASN A 204 1.75 -0.08 -4.04
CA ASN A 204 0.56 -0.76 -3.54
C ASN A 204 0.89 -1.91 -2.59
N GLY A 205 -0.14 -2.47 -1.92
CA GLY A 205 -0.12 -3.68 -1.10
C GLY A 205 -0.96 -4.81 -1.70
N HIS A 206 -1.86 -5.37 -0.89
CA HIS A 206 -2.94 -6.30 -1.25
C HIS A 206 -2.52 -7.69 -1.74
N VAL A 207 -1.54 -7.80 -2.62
CA VAL A 207 -1.19 -9.07 -3.26
C VAL A 207 -0.45 -10.02 -2.32
N HIS A 208 -0.01 -9.52 -1.18
CA HIS A 208 0.77 -10.23 -0.15
C HIS A 208 2.12 -10.81 -0.64
N TRP A 209 2.60 -10.34 -1.79
CA TRP A 209 3.91 -10.66 -2.35
C TRP A 209 4.67 -9.38 -2.69
N ASN A 210 5.99 -9.40 -2.51
CA ASN A 210 6.85 -8.36 -3.07
C ASN A 210 6.92 -8.51 -4.59
N HIS A 211 6.72 -7.41 -5.31
CA HIS A 211 6.80 -7.40 -6.76
C HIS A 211 7.25 -6.04 -7.28
N VAL A 212 7.98 -6.04 -8.37
CA VAL A 212 8.27 -4.84 -9.16
C VAL A 212 7.96 -5.13 -10.61
N ASP A 213 7.18 -4.26 -11.22
CA ASP A 213 6.90 -4.24 -12.64
C ASP A 213 7.29 -2.89 -13.23
N MET A 214 7.58 -2.84 -14.52
CA MET A 214 7.98 -1.62 -15.22
C MET A 214 7.03 -1.36 -16.37
N HIS A 215 6.35 -0.23 -16.36
CA HIS A 215 5.54 0.24 -17.47
C HIS A 215 5.94 1.68 -17.83
N ASP A 216 6.21 1.93 -19.09
CA ASP A 216 6.59 3.25 -19.62
C ASP A 216 7.77 3.90 -18.85
N GLY A 217 8.72 3.08 -18.36
CA GLY A 217 9.86 3.54 -17.56
C GLY A 217 9.50 3.90 -16.11
N ILE A 218 8.29 3.64 -15.65
CA ILE A 218 7.82 3.90 -14.29
C ILE A 218 7.77 2.58 -13.52
N PRO A 219 8.42 2.47 -12.34
CA PRO A 219 8.29 1.30 -11.48
C PRO A 219 6.94 1.27 -10.75
N TYR A 220 6.33 0.09 -10.74
CA TYR A 220 5.14 -0.29 -9.99
C TYR A 220 5.57 -1.30 -8.94
N VAL A 221 5.53 -0.90 -7.67
CA VAL A 221 6.07 -1.69 -6.56
C VAL A 221 4.93 -2.17 -5.67
N THR A 222 4.82 -3.47 -5.50
CA THR A 222 3.93 -4.10 -4.51
C THR A 222 4.76 -4.50 -3.30
N VAL A 223 4.31 -4.12 -2.10
CA VAL A 223 4.93 -4.48 -0.83
C VAL A 223 4.13 -5.63 -0.21
N GLN A 224 4.84 -6.66 0.27
CA GLN A 224 4.26 -7.82 0.92
C GLN A 224 3.56 -7.42 2.23
N SER A 225 2.51 -8.18 2.60
CA SER A 225 1.81 -8.06 3.87
C SER A 225 2.73 -8.20 5.09
N LEU A 226 2.47 -7.41 6.13
CA LEU A 226 3.16 -7.53 7.42
C LEU A 226 2.95 -8.91 8.06
N THR A 227 1.77 -9.48 7.91
CA THR A 227 1.29 -10.68 8.63
C THR A 227 1.17 -11.94 7.78
N GLU A 228 1.47 -11.87 6.47
CA GLU A 228 1.45 -13.07 5.61
C GLU A 228 2.27 -14.19 6.24
N ASN A 229 1.73 -15.41 6.25
CA ASN A 229 2.46 -16.59 6.71
C ASN A 229 3.45 -17.02 5.64
N VAL A 230 4.73 -16.97 5.95
CA VAL A 230 5.81 -17.42 5.04
C VAL A 230 6.05 -18.91 5.09
N GLU A 231 5.37 -19.62 5.99
CA GLU A 231 5.34 -21.07 6.06
C GLU A 231 4.09 -21.60 5.35
N ASP A 232 4.08 -22.88 4.98
CA ASP A 232 2.94 -23.42 4.24
C ASP A 232 1.68 -23.56 5.12
N ASP A 233 1.85 -23.74 6.45
CA ASP A 233 0.74 -23.92 7.42
C ASP A 233 1.20 -23.58 8.84
N GLU A 234 0.54 -24.18 9.89
CA GLU A 234 0.90 -24.07 11.30
C GLU A 234 2.32 -24.63 11.59
N PRO A 235 3.08 -24.06 12.56
CA PRO A 235 2.68 -23.00 13.50
C PRO A 235 2.63 -21.59 12.89
N GLY A 236 3.20 -21.39 11.72
CA GLY A 236 3.23 -20.13 10.99
C GLY A 236 4.25 -19.12 11.50
N ARG A 237 4.78 -18.33 10.58
CA ARG A 237 5.70 -17.24 10.82
C ARG A 237 5.34 -16.05 9.94
N ALA A 238 5.10 -14.89 10.55
CA ALA A 238 4.72 -13.67 9.84
C ALA A 238 5.87 -13.14 8.96
N ALA A 239 5.55 -12.64 7.78
CA ALA A 239 6.52 -12.07 6.84
C ALA A 239 7.25 -10.83 7.38
N ARG A 240 6.62 -10.05 8.26
CA ARG A 240 7.19 -8.83 8.87
C ARG A 240 7.63 -7.80 7.83
N ALA A 241 6.97 -7.79 6.67
CA ALA A 241 7.40 -6.99 5.54
C ALA A 241 6.99 -5.52 5.68
N TRP A 242 7.89 -4.64 5.27
CA TRP A 242 7.68 -3.20 5.11
C TRP A 242 8.81 -2.65 4.21
N GLY A 243 8.57 -1.50 3.57
CA GLY A 243 9.50 -0.95 2.60
C GLY A 243 10.04 0.43 2.98
N ILE A 244 11.30 0.72 2.59
CA ILE A 244 11.88 2.06 2.55
C ILE A 244 12.10 2.45 1.10
N PHE A 245 11.58 3.61 0.75
CA PHE A 245 11.67 4.20 -0.57
C PHE A 245 12.49 5.49 -0.46
N THR A 246 13.51 5.59 -1.27
CA THR A 246 14.35 6.79 -1.37
C THR A 246 14.32 7.30 -2.79
N LEU A 247 13.83 8.52 -2.97
CA LEU A 247 13.74 9.23 -4.24
C LEU A 247 14.71 10.41 -4.20
N ASP A 248 15.66 10.44 -5.12
CA ASP A 248 16.60 11.55 -5.24
C ASP A 248 16.91 11.86 -6.73
N GLU A 249 17.86 12.73 -6.99
CA GLU A 249 18.28 13.11 -8.33
C GLU A 249 18.85 11.95 -9.16
N ARG A 250 19.36 10.90 -8.52
CA ARG A 250 19.91 9.71 -9.18
C ARG A 250 18.83 8.70 -9.56
N GLY A 251 17.67 8.76 -8.92
CA GLY A 251 16.55 7.86 -9.19
C GLY A 251 15.82 7.38 -7.95
N ILE A 252 15.41 6.12 -7.98
CA ILE A 252 14.60 5.48 -6.95
C ILE A 252 15.36 4.27 -6.41
N GLN A 253 15.44 4.18 -5.09
CA GLN A 253 15.85 2.98 -4.39
C GLN A 253 14.71 2.51 -3.53
N VAL A 254 14.44 1.21 -3.58
CA VAL A 254 13.44 0.50 -2.76
C VAL A 254 14.15 -0.62 -2.01
N ASP A 255 14.04 -0.60 -0.69
CA ASP A 255 14.51 -1.65 0.20
C ASP A 255 13.31 -2.20 0.97
N ILE A 256 12.86 -3.41 0.67
CA ILE A 256 11.81 -4.11 1.43
C ILE A 256 12.51 -5.04 2.40
N GLU A 257 12.24 -4.85 3.69
CA GLU A 257 12.68 -5.71 4.78
C GLU A 257 11.62 -6.76 5.11
N GLY A 258 12.00 -7.78 5.86
CA GLY A 258 11.13 -8.90 6.27
C GLY A 258 11.79 -10.25 5.97
N GLU A 259 10.97 -11.30 6.01
CA GLU A 259 11.44 -12.67 5.75
C GLU A 259 11.80 -12.93 4.28
N HIS A 260 11.21 -12.15 3.35
CA HIS A 260 11.52 -12.16 1.92
C HIS A 260 12.03 -10.77 1.49
N PRO A 261 13.26 -10.38 1.87
CA PRO A 261 13.76 -9.06 1.57
C PRO A 261 13.94 -8.86 0.07
N MET A 262 13.68 -7.65 -0.40
CA MET A 262 13.87 -7.28 -1.81
C MET A 262 14.55 -5.92 -1.90
N ARG A 263 15.50 -5.79 -2.82
CA ARG A 263 16.09 -4.50 -3.18
C ARG A 263 15.91 -4.24 -4.65
N PHE A 264 15.47 -3.04 -4.98
CA PHE A 264 15.31 -2.57 -6.34
C PHE A 264 15.91 -1.17 -6.48
N GLN A 265 16.54 -0.90 -7.62
CA GLN A 265 17.05 0.43 -7.98
C GLN A 265 16.66 0.74 -9.41
N HIS A 266 16.16 1.95 -9.63
CA HIS A 266 15.86 2.49 -10.94
C HIS A 266 16.55 3.84 -11.08
N HIS A 267 17.54 3.90 -11.99
CA HIS A 267 18.29 5.13 -12.25
C HIS A 267 17.53 6.00 -13.23
N ARG A 268 17.46 7.29 -12.93
CA ARG A 268 16.97 8.27 -13.90
C ARG A 268 17.88 8.23 -15.12
N GLN A 269 17.32 8.03 -16.31
CA GLN A 269 18.10 8.21 -17.52
C GLN A 269 18.52 9.68 -17.57
N GLU A 270 19.83 9.92 -17.64
CA GLU A 270 20.33 11.25 -17.99
C GLU A 270 19.80 11.55 -19.40
N THR A 271 18.94 12.56 -19.52
CA THR A 271 18.66 13.16 -20.83
C THR A 271 19.99 13.73 -21.29
N LEU A 272 20.66 13.00 -22.20
CA LEU A 272 21.80 13.57 -22.92
C LEU A 272 21.34 14.87 -23.57
N PRO A 273 22.12 15.94 -23.43
CA PRO A 273 21.79 17.26 -23.95
C PRO A 273 21.67 17.28 -25.47
#